data_9c5afd026b410ead72a3ffe91c1d752a
#
_entry.id   9c5afd026b410ead72a3ffe91c1d752a
#
_cell.length_a   1.000
_cell.length_b   1.000
_cell.length_c   1.000
_cell.angle_alpha   90.00
_cell.angle_beta   90.00
_cell.angle_gamma   90.00
#
_symmetry.space_group_name_H-M   'P 1'
#
loop_
_entity.id
_entity.type
_entity.pdbx_description
1 polymer ?
#
loop_
_entity_poly.entity_id
_entity_poly.type
_entity_poly.pdbx_seq_one_letter_code
_entity_poly.pdbx_strand_id
1 'polypeptide(L)'
;MSLEKIETVNSLNLDTQKNYHYDTFYSTFKAWLYIDDVELNDGPFYYIKNSHKISFKRLILEWIFSIRRSFNKNFDDSFRYGNSLKNQKKLNDIAEKFIDKKNTFIMANTHGLHRRGDSNVNTVRNTIHFYSRENPFKIIQ
;
A
#
# COMPACT_ATOMS: atom_id res chain seq x y z
N MET A 1 0.36 -5.41 -16.58
CA MET A 1 -0.84 -4.56 -16.52
C MET A 1 -2.00 -5.45 -16.13
N SER A 2 -2.70 -5.14 -15.08
CA SER A 2 -3.88 -5.89 -14.65
C SER A 2 -5.05 -4.92 -14.44
N LEU A 3 -6.25 -5.35 -14.80
CA LEU A 3 -7.47 -4.67 -14.41
C LEU A 3 -7.88 -5.25 -13.05
N GLU A 4 -8.03 -4.40 -12.06
CA GLU A 4 -8.53 -4.79 -10.75
C GLU A 4 -9.85 -4.07 -10.48
N LYS A 5 -10.88 -4.87 -10.32
CA LYS A 5 -12.17 -4.43 -9.82
C LYS A 5 -12.18 -4.65 -8.32
N ILE A 6 -12.27 -3.58 -7.55
CA ILE A 6 -12.37 -3.69 -6.09
C ILE A 6 -13.85 -3.64 -5.73
N GLU A 7 -14.39 -4.79 -5.38
CA GLU A 7 -15.70 -4.91 -4.76
C GLU A 7 -15.55 -5.08 -3.26
N THR A 8 -16.19 -4.23 -2.49
CA THR A 8 -16.25 -4.40 -1.04
C THR A 8 -17.53 -5.12 -0.69
N VAL A 9 -17.43 -6.43 -0.56
CA VAL A 9 -18.45 -7.25 0.08
C VAL A 9 -18.16 -7.29 1.58
N ASN A 10 -19.19 -7.41 2.42
CA ASN A 10 -19.03 -7.63 3.86
C ASN A 10 -18.20 -8.89 4.11
N SER A 11 -16.88 -8.76 4.12
CA SER A 11 -16.00 -9.84 4.52
C SER A 11 -15.56 -9.59 5.97
N LEU A 12 -15.81 -10.54 6.84
CA LEU A 12 -15.23 -10.62 8.18
C LEU A 12 -13.71 -10.76 8.17
N ASN A 13 -13.13 -10.89 6.98
CA ASN A 13 -11.69 -11.04 6.81
C ASN A 13 -10.99 -9.69 6.99
N LEU A 14 -10.00 -9.68 7.87
CA LEU A 14 -9.09 -8.55 8.08
C LEU A 14 -8.40 -8.19 6.77
N ASP A 15 -8.82 -7.10 6.16
CA ASP A 15 -8.19 -6.56 4.97
C ASP A 15 -6.90 -5.82 5.35
N THR A 16 -5.79 -6.49 5.20
CA THR A 16 -4.47 -5.97 5.53
C THR A 16 -4.07 -4.74 4.70
N GLN A 17 -4.72 -4.51 3.54
CA GLN A 17 -4.50 -3.34 2.70
C GLN A 17 -5.03 -2.05 3.33
N LYS A 18 -5.93 -2.15 4.30
CA LYS A 18 -6.47 -1.01 5.04
C LYS A 18 -5.51 -0.43 6.07
N ASN A 19 -4.43 -1.13 6.40
CA ASN A 19 -3.39 -0.63 7.29
C ASN A 19 -2.25 0.00 6.49
N TYR A 20 -1.63 1.07 7.04
CA TYR A 20 -0.43 1.63 6.41
C TYR A 20 0.68 0.60 6.34
N HIS A 21 1.20 0.42 5.15
CA HIS A 21 2.27 -0.52 4.85
C HIS A 21 3.14 0.01 3.71
N TYR A 22 4.25 -0.64 3.49
CA TYR A 22 5.03 -0.54 2.26
C TYR A 22 5.20 -1.94 1.66
N ASP A 23 5.27 -2.01 0.34
CA ASP A 23 5.25 -3.29 -0.37
C ASP A 23 6.58 -4.03 -0.34
N THR A 24 7.66 -3.28 -0.41
CA THR A 24 9.01 -3.82 -0.58
C THR A 24 10.03 -3.01 0.21
N PHE A 25 11.18 -3.59 0.47
CA PHE A 25 12.31 -2.90 1.08
C PHE A 25 13.18 -2.11 0.09
N TYR A 26 12.80 -2.10 -1.19
CA TYR A 26 13.42 -1.33 -2.26
C TYR A 26 12.37 -0.53 -3.02
N SER A 27 12.82 0.48 -3.76
CA SER A 27 11.90 1.35 -4.52
C SER A 27 11.19 0.56 -5.61
N THR A 28 9.87 0.57 -5.53
CA THR A 28 8.98 0.05 -6.57
C THR A 28 7.90 1.08 -6.86
N PHE A 29 7.45 1.12 -8.11
CA PHE A 29 6.37 2.01 -8.51
C PHE A 29 5.13 1.20 -8.83
N LYS A 30 4.00 1.75 -8.40
CA LYS A 30 2.68 1.34 -8.87
C LYS A 30 1.95 2.56 -9.40
N ALA A 31 1.08 2.32 -10.34
CA ALA A 31 0.18 3.34 -10.81
C ALA A 31 -1.25 2.81 -10.90
N TRP A 32 -2.19 3.72 -10.76
CA TRP A 32 -3.63 3.46 -10.81
C TRP A 32 -4.27 4.46 -11.75
N LEU A 33 -5.11 3.97 -12.64
CA LEU A 33 -6.01 4.81 -13.43
C LEU A 33 -7.42 4.58 -12.92
N TYR A 34 -8.05 5.63 -12.42
CA TYR A 34 -9.44 5.58 -11.98
C TYR A 34 -10.38 5.56 -13.19
N ILE A 35 -11.17 4.51 -13.29
CA ILE A 35 -12.20 4.37 -14.34
C ILE A 35 -13.47 5.10 -13.96
N ASP A 36 -13.78 5.13 -12.66
CA ASP A 36 -14.90 5.83 -12.07
C ASP A 36 -14.42 6.97 -11.17
N ASP A 37 -15.33 7.86 -10.80
CA ASP A 37 -15.09 8.84 -9.74
C ASP A 37 -14.83 8.08 -8.42
N VAL A 38 -13.88 8.54 -7.65
CA VAL A 38 -13.50 7.92 -6.36
C VAL A 38 -13.71 8.91 -5.25
N GLU A 39 -14.63 8.60 -4.36
CA GLU A 39 -14.95 9.38 -3.18
C GLU A 39 -14.30 8.80 -1.91
N LEU A 40 -14.46 9.50 -0.79
CA LEU A 40 -13.86 9.13 0.49
C LEU A 40 -14.25 7.71 0.94
N ASN A 41 -15.49 7.31 0.64
CA ASN A 41 -16.08 6.04 1.07
C ASN A 41 -15.92 4.90 0.06
N ASP A 42 -15.17 5.11 -1.01
CA ASP A 42 -14.90 4.11 -2.04
C ASP A 42 -13.53 3.44 -1.87
N GLY A 43 -12.90 3.68 -0.73
CA GLY A 43 -11.59 3.14 -0.43
C GLY A 43 -10.46 3.78 -1.25
N PRO A 44 -10.33 5.12 -1.28
CA PRO A 44 -9.32 5.81 -2.06
C PRO A 44 -7.90 5.41 -1.65
N PHE A 45 -6.93 5.71 -2.51
CA PHE A 45 -5.53 5.51 -2.18
C PHE A 45 -5.06 6.59 -1.20
N TYR A 46 -4.37 6.19 -0.13
CA TYR A 46 -3.76 7.08 0.86
C TYR A 46 -2.25 6.92 0.83
N TYR A 47 -1.53 8.03 0.86
CA TYR A 47 -0.08 8.03 0.82
C TYR A 47 0.53 9.07 1.76
N ILE A 48 1.60 8.70 2.46
CA ILE A 48 2.34 9.63 3.30
C ILE A 48 3.54 10.16 2.52
N LYS A 49 3.50 11.46 2.19
CA LYS A 49 4.58 12.16 1.45
C LYS A 49 5.93 11.94 2.13
N ASN A 50 6.95 11.75 1.31
CA ASN A 50 8.34 11.58 1.74
C ASN A 50 8.63 10.31 2.58
N SER A 51 7.65 9.47 2.86
CA SER A 51 7.83 8.24 3.63
C SER A 51 8.66 7.17 2.91
N HIS A 52 8.87 7.32 1.59
CA HIS A 52 9.75 6.46 0.79
C HIS A 52 11.24 6.74 1.05
N LYS A 53 11.58 7.89 1.63
CA LYS A 53 12.97 8.24 1.93
C LYS A 53 13.51 7.33 3.01
N ILE A 54 14.67 6.75 2.72
CA ILE A 54 15.35 5.86 3.65
C ILE A 54 16.05 6.71 4.71
N SER A 55 15.70 6.48 5.98
CA SER A 55 16.41 7.02 7.13
C SER A 55 17.22 5.91 7.81
N PHE A 56 18.27 6.29 8.53
CA PHE A 56 19.05 5.31 9.29
C PHE A 56 18.20 4.51 10.29
N LYS A 57 17.23 5.17 10.94
CA LYS A 57 16.27 4.51 11.83
C LYS A 57 15.44 3.45 11.07
N ARG A 58 15.02 3.75 9.86
CA ARG A 58 14.28 2.81 9.03
C ARG A 58 15.12 1.60 8.65
N LEU A 59 16.37 1.81 8.25
CA LEU A 59 17.29 0.71 7.94
C LEU A 59 17.48 -0.25 9.12
N ILE A 60 17.68 0.29 10.31
CA ILE A 60 17.81 -0.54 11.54
C ILE A 60 16.52 -1.34 11.77
N LEU A 61 15.36 -0.71 11.64
CA LEU A 61 14.08 -1.39 11.83
C LEU A 61 13.87 -2.50 10.79
N GLU A 62 14.13 -2.24 9.53
CA GLU A 62 14.03 -3.24 8.46
C GLU A 62 14.99 -4.42 8.70
N TRP A 63 16.19 -4.14 9.17
CA TRP A 63 17.16 -5.17 9.55
C TRP A 63 16.66 -6.03 10.72
N ILE A 64 16.13 -5.42 11.79
CA ILE A 64 15.56 -6.14 12.93
C ILE A 64 14.37 -7.01 12.48
N PHE A 65 13.50 -6.50 11.61
CA PHE A 65 12.38 -7.28 11.08
C PHE A 65 12.84 -8.44 10.20
N SER A 66 13.85 -8.24 9.38
CA SER A 66 14.45 -9.30 8.56
C SER A 66 14.99 -10.43 9.42
N ILE A 67 15.70 -10.10 10.50
CA ILE A 67 16.22 -11.10 11.47
C ILE A 67 15.06 -11.85 12.14
N ARG A 68 14.07 -11.14 12.66
CA ARG A 68 12.90 -11.75 13.32
C ARG A 68 12.17 -12.72 12.40
N ARG A 69 12.04 -12.37 11.13
CA ARG A 69 11.42 -13.24 10.13
C ARG A 69 12.23 -14.50 9.88
N SER A 70 13.55 -14.41 9.85
CA SER A 70 14.42 -15.57 9.65
C SER A 70 14.23 -16.63 10.73
N PHE A 71 13.91 -16.21 11.96
CA PHE A 71 13.69 -17.10 13.10
C PHE A 71 12.24 -17.54 13.28
N ASN A 72 11.27 -16.86 12.68
CA ASN A 72 9.85 -17.17 12.87
C ASN A 72 9.17 -17.45 11.53
N LYS A 73 9.08 -18.73 11.15
CA LYS A 73 8.45 -19.19 9.90
C LYS A 73 6.94 -18.91 9.82
N ASN A 74 6.29 -18.65 10.95
CA ASN A 74 4.86 -18.31 11.03
C ASN A 74 4.62 -16.79 10.97
N PHE A 75 5.65 -16.02 10.74
CA PHE A 75 5.51 -14.59 10.52
C PHE A 75 4.76 -14.37 9.21
N ASP A 76 3.56 -13.82 9.33
CA ASP A 76 2.70 -13.48 8.19
C ASP A 76 3.53 -12.82 7.08
N ASP A 77 3.37 -13.32 5.84
CA ASP A 77 4.12 -12.89 4.64
C ASP A 77 3.92 -11.41 4.28
N SER A 78 3.03 -10.73 4.96
CA SER A 78 2.92 -9.30 4.87
C SER A 78 4.17 -8.65 5.50
N PHE A 79 5.20 -8.44 4.71
CA PHE A 79 6.35 -7.56 4.99
C PHE A 79 5.88 -6.11 5.19
N ARG A 80 4.77 -5.97 5.89
CA ARG A 80 4.03 -4.73 5.98
C ARG A 80 4.34 -4.14 7.34
N TYR A 81 5.46 -3.44 7.41
CA TYR A 81 5.89 -2.68 8.59
C TYR A 81 4.74 -1.87 9.23
N GLY A 82 3.77 -1.48 8.40
CA GLY A 82 2.61 -0.72 8.84
C GLY A 82 1.70 -1.41 9.83
N ASN A 83 1.57 -2.73 9.79
CA ASN A 83 0.67 -3.46 10.69
C ASN A 83 1.08 -3.36 12.17
N SER A 84 2.37 -3.14 12.44
CA SER A 84 2.90 -2.95 13.80
C SER A 84 2.88 -1.50 14.27
N LEU A 85 2.49 -0.54 13.43
CA LEU A 85 2.45 0.87 13.80
C LEU A 85 1.27 1.12 14.75
N LYS A 86 1.56 1.34 16.02
CA LYS A 86 0.56 1.61 17.07
C LYS A 86 -0.28 2.87 16.84
N ASN A 87 0.04 3.69 15.83
CA ASN A 87 -0.54 5.01 15.63
C ASN A 87 -1.18 5.20 14.23
N GLN A 88 -1.91 4.20 13.74
CA GLN A 88 -2.59 4.28 12.43
C GLN A 88 -3.47 5.53 12.29
N LYS A 89 -4.14 5.97 13.37
CA LYS A 89 -4.97 7.19 13.37
C LYS A 89 -4.14 8.44 13.07
N LYS A 90 -2.98 8.61 13.72
CA LYS A 90 -2.11 9.78 13.48
C LYS A 90 -1.55 9.81 12.06
N LEU A 91 -1.35 8.65 11.44
CA LEU A 91 -0.92 8.57 10.06
C LEU A 91 -2.01 9.03 9.08
N ASN A 92 -3.28 8.84 9.42
CA ASN A 92 -4.39 9.34 8.61
C ASN A 92 -4.44 10.89 8.55
N ASP A 93 -4.01 11.56 9.60
CA ASP A 93 -4.05 13.03 9.68
C ASP A 93 -3.01 13.69 8.76
N ILE A 94 -1.91 12.98 8.50
CA ILE A 94 -0.80 13.47 7.66
C ILE A 94 -0.79 12.85 6.25
N ALA A 95 -1.66 11.90 5.99
CA ALA A 95 -1.73 11.22 4.70
C ALA A 95 -2.48 12.07 3.67
N GLU A 96 -1.96 12.10 2.47
CA GLU A 96 -2.67 12.58 1.31
C GLU A 96 -3.69 11.54 0.86
N LYS A 97 -4.91 11.99 0.60
CA LYS A 97 -6.03 11.15 0.19
C LYS A 97 -6.35 11.46 -1.27
N PHE A 98 -6.26 10.47 -2.11
CA PHE A 98 -6.49 10.63 -3.55
C PHE A 98 -7.97 10.39 -3.86
N ILE A 99 -8.76 11.44 -3.63
CA ILE A 99 -10.20 11.51 -3.91
C ILE A 99 -10.33 12.32 -5.19
N ASP A 100 -10.60 11.65 -6.30
CA ASP A 100 -10.48 12.25 -7.63
C ASP A 100 -11.53 11.72 -8.61
N LYS A 101 -11.65 12.43 -9.71
CA LYS A 101 -12.55 12.08 -10.80
C LYS A 101 -12.01 10.92 -11.64
N LYS A 102 -12.91 10.28 -12.38
CA LYS A 102 -12.54 9.31 -13.42
C LYS A 102 -11.46 9.87 -14.35
N ASN A 103 -10.68 9.00 -14.94
CA ASN A 103 -9.50 9.30 -15.76
C ASN A 103 -8.33 9.95 -15.01
N THR A 104 -8.38 10.00 -13.67
CA THR A 104 -7.22 10.40 -12.87
C THR A 104 -6.18 9.29 -12.85
N PHE A 105 -4.94 9.66 -13.19
CA PHE A 105 -3.80 8.75 -13.15
C PHE A 105 -2.93 9.09 -11.96
N ILE A 106 -2.77 8.13 -11.06
CA ILE A 106 -1.97 8.23 -9.84
C ILE A 106 -0.76 7.34 -9.98
N MET A 107 0.43 7.86 -9.70
CA MET A 107 1.65 7.07 -9.63
C MET A 107 2.36 7.31 -8.30
N ALA A 108 2.75 6.24 -7.62
CA ALA A 108 3.42 6.32 -6.34
C ALA A 108 4.57 5.34 -6.21
N ASN A 109 5.62 5.77 -5.49
CA ASN A 109 6.66 4.88 -5.01
C ASN A 109 6.14 4.10 -3.79
N THR A 110 5.83 2.82 -3.98
CA THR A 110 5.21 1.97 -2.94
C THR A 110 6.20 1.46 -1.88
N HIS A 111 7.46 1.91 -1.94
CA HIS A 111 8.36 1.87 -0.80
C HIS A 111 7.96 2.89 0.28
N GLY A 112 7.12 3.88 -0.05
CA GLY A 112 6.49 4.78 0.91
C GLY A 112 5.30 4.14 1.61
N LEU A 113 4.96 4.67 2.80
CA LEU A 113 3.80 4.25 3.55
C LEU A 113 2.52 4.64 2.82
N HIS A 114 1.71 3.65 2.54
CA HIS A 114 0.44 3.81 1.84
C HIS A 114 -0.58 2.80 2.35
N ARG A 115 -1.84 3.05 2.07
CA ARG A 115 -2.94 2.14 2.36
C ARG A 115 -4.11 2.33 1.39
N ARG A 116 -5.01 1.39 1.35
CA ARG A 116 -6.36 1.59 0.84
C ARG A 116 -7.21 2.26 1.92
N GLY A 117 -7.94 3.30 1.57
CA GLY A 117 -8.92 3.94 2.44
C GLY A 117 -10.04 3.00 2.85
N ASP A 118 -10.86 3.45 3.78
CA ASP A 118 -12.03 2.72 4.18
C ASP A 118 -13.10 2.81 3.07
N SER A 119 -13.91 1.79 2.95
CA SER A 119 -14.98 1.70 1.97
C SER A 119 -16.28 1.29 2.64
N ASN A 120 -17.38 1.85 2.17
CA ASN A 120 -18.71 1.41 2.61
C ASN A 120 -18.99 0.00 2.11
N VAL A 121 -19.95 -0.64 2.75
CA VAL A 121 -20.48 -1.93 2.29
C VAL A 121 -21.12 -1.75 0.90
N ASN A 122 -20.84 -2.69 -0.01
CA ASN A 122 -21.35 -2.70 -1.38
C ASN A 122 -20.85 -1.55 -2.29
N THR A 123 -19.75 -0.88 -1.94
CA THR A 123 -19.08 0.02 -2.89
C THR A 123 -18.27 -0.77 -3.90
N VAL A 124 -18.29 -0.28 -5.13
CA VAL A 124 -17.50 -0.82 -6.24
C VAL A 124 -16.59 0.27 -6.75
N ARG A 125 -15.29 -0.02 -6.86
CA ARG A 125 -14.31 0.87 -7.47
C ARG A 125 -13.58 0.13 -8.59
N ASN A 126 -13.67 0.64 -9.80
CA ASN A 126 -12.96 0.11 -10.95
C ASN A 126 -11.67 0.90 -11.17
N THR A 127 -10.54 0.21 -11.16
CA THR A 127 -9.22 0.82 -11.39
C THR A 127 -8.36 -0.09 -12.24
N ILE A 128 -7.55 0.51 -13.12
CA ILE A 128 -6.51 -0.22 -13.84
C ILE A 128 -5.21 -0.06 -13.06
N HIS A 129 -4.58 -1.17 -12.75
CA HIS A 129 -3.33 -1.20 -12.01
C HIS A 129 -2.15 -1.48 -12.93
N PHE A 130 -1.09 -0.71 -12.71
CA PHE A 130 0.20 -0.87 -13.36
C PHE A 130 1.25 -1.18 -12.30
N TYR A 131 2.02 -2.22 -12.52
CA TYR A 131 3.06 -2.65 -11.59
C TYR A 131 4.43 -2.57 -12.27
N SER A 132 5.36 -1.92 -11.60
CA SER A 132 6.78 -1.93 -11.95
C SER A 132 7.52 -2.77 -10.89
N ARG A 133 7.33 -4.09 -10.96
CA ARG A 133 7.96 -5.01 -10.01
C ARG A 133 8.97 -5.86 -10.75
N GLU A 134 10.16 -5.33 -10.95
CA GLU A 134 11.29 -6.15 -11.36
C GLU A 134 12.02 -6.67 -10.11
N ASN A 135 12.47 -7.91 -10.18
CA ASN A 135 13.31 -8.46 -9.12
C ASN A 135 14.68 -7.75 -9.18
N PRO A 136 15.06 -6.95 -8.15
CA PRO A 136 16.32 -6.20 -8.19
C PRO A 136 17.56 -7.10 -8.18
N PHE A 137 17.37 -8.39 -7.87
CA PHE A 137 18.44 -9.40 -7.89
C PHE A 137 18.45 -10.24 -9.15
N LYS A 138 17.58 -9.95 -10.13
CA LYS A 138 17.63 -10.60 -11.43
C LYS A 138 18.84 -10.05 -12.19
N ILE A 139 19.93 -10.77 -12.10
CA ILE A 139 21.10 -10.54 -12.95
C ILE A 139 20.63 -10.69 -14.39
N ILE A 140 20.88 -9.68 -15.19
CA ILE A 140 20.53 -9.64 -16.62
C ILE A 140 21.13 -10.89 -17.26
N GLN A 141 20.29 -11.75 -17.80
CA GLN A 141 20.68 -12.80 -18.72
C GLN A 141 20.70 -12.24 -20.12
#